data_5ea7f8a6e757a5f98098f7b5201471d3
#
_entry.id   5ea7f8a6e757a5f98098f7b5201471d3
#
_cell.length_a   1.000
_cell.length_b   1.000
_cell.length_c   1.000
_cell.angle_alpha   90.00
_cell.angle_beta   90.00
_cell.angle_gamma   90.00
#
_symmetry.space_group_name_H-M   'P 1'
#
loop_
_entity.id
_entity.type
_entity.pdbx_description
1 polymer ?
#
loop_
_entity_poly.entity_id
_entity_poly.type
_entity_poly.pdbx_seq_one_letter_code
_entity_poly.pdbx_strand_id
1 'polypeptide(L)'
;MLGHLQGVPVVCMKGRGHFYEGRGMTIMTDAIRTFKLLAASYCSAPMRQARCVRKVGAGSLVALKDHINTMPGTPMVGLNDDRFGERFFSLANAYDAEYRALLQKVAKEEGFPLTEGVFVSYPGPNFETAAEIRMMQIIGGDVVGMSVVPEVISARHCDLKVVAVSAITNMAEGLSDVKLSHAQTLAAAELSKQNFINLICGISAQNCLRKTIRNGLAGEANDATRKRL
;
A
#
# COMPACT_ATOMS: atom_id res chain seq x y z
N MET A 1 7.92 -14.88 -4.82
CA MET A 1 7.62 -16.11 -4.09
C MET A 1 6.13 -16.38 -4.24
N LEU A 2 5.76 -17.63 -4.53
CA LEU A 2 4.37 -18.07 -4.55
C LEU A 2 4.11 -18.87 -3.27
N GLY A 3 2.92 -18.76 -2.70
CA GLY A 3 2.56 -19.47 -1.47
C GLY A 3 1.12 -19.24 -1.06
N HIS A 4 0.80 -19.57 0.17
CA HIS A 4 -0.52 -19.33 0.76
C HIS A 4 -0.38 -18.52 2.05
N LEU A 5 -1.28 -17.55 2.23
CA LEU A 5 -1.42 -16.79 3.45
C LEU A 5 -2.85 -16.93 3.95
N GLN A 6 -3.04 -17.56 5.12
CA GLN A 6 -4.36 -17.90 5.65
C GLN A 6 -5.25 -18.68 4.64
N GLY A 7 -4.64 -19.65 3.94
CA GLY A 7 -5.32 -20.44 2.91
C GLY A 7 -5.54 -19.74 1.57
N VAL A 8 -5.20 -18.46 1.45
CA VAL A 8 -5.34 -17.68 0.21
C VAL A 8 -4.07 -17.80 -0.63
N PRO A 9 -4.15 -18.16 -1.93
CA PRO A 9 -3.00 -18.12 -2.82
C PRO A 9 -2.47 -16.69 -2.93
N VAL A 10 -1.17 -16.51 -2.71
CA VAL A 10 -0.51 -15.20 -2.77
C VAL A 10 0.77 -15.25 -3.58
N VAL A 11 1.09 -14.15 -4.23
CA VAL A 11 2.40 -13.86 -4.76
C VAL A 11 3.04 -12.75 -3.92
N CYS A 12 4.25 -12.97 -3.44
CA CYS A 12 4.94 -12.04 -2.57
C CYS A 12 6.32 -11.70 -3.13
N MET A 13 6.64 -10.41 -3.16
CA MET A 13 8.00 -9.93 -3.42
C MET A 13 8.81 -9.92 -2.11
N LYS A 14 10.02 -10.47 -2.14
CA LYS A 14 10.99 -10.35 -1.05
C LYS A 14 11.87 -9.12 -1.31
N GLY A 15 11.36 -7.95 -0.96
CA GLY A 15 12.00 -6.66 -1.25
C GLY A 15 11.30 -5.90 -2.38
N ARG A 16 11.85 -4.73 -2.70
CA ARG A 16 11.39 -3.85 -3.78
C ARG A 16 12.55 -3.04 -4.34
N GLY A 17 12.39 -2.51 -5.54
CA GLY A 17 13.26 -1.48 -6.06
C GLY A 17 12.78 -0.08 -5.67
N HIS A 18 13.71 0.85 -5.50
CA HIS A 18 13.40 2.24 -5.22
C HIS A 18 13.96 3.15 -6.32
N PHE A 19 13.32 4.30 -6.50
CA PHE A 19 13.76 5.28 -7.50
C PHE A 19 15.23 5.68 -7.32
N TYR A 20 15.68 5.88 -6.07
CA TYR A 20 17.06 6.28 -5.76
C TYR A 20 18.13 5.23 -6.12
N GLU A 21 17.75 4.02 -6.50
CA GLU A 21 18.68 3.01 -6.99
C GLU A 21 19.11 3.26 -8.46
N GLY A 22 18.57 4.32 -9.09
CA GLY A 22 18.97 4.74 -10.43
C GLY A 22 18.35 3.95 -11.59
N ARG A 23 17.36 3.09 -11.30
CA ARG A 23 16.65 2.28 -12.32
C ARG A 23 15.36 2.92 -12.83
N GLY A 24 15.11 4.18 -12.47
CA GLY A 24 13.96 4.96 -12.92
C GLY A 24 12.66 4.62 -12.18
N MET A 25 11.57 5.29 -12.61
CA MET A 25 10.26 5.17 -11.99
C MET A 25 9.56 3.83 -12.29
N THR A 26 9.96 3.13 -13.34
CA THR A 26 9.33 1.89 -13.82
C THR A 26 9.82 0.62 -13.12
N ILE A 27 10.80 0.74 -12.22
CA ILE A 27 11.48 -0.40 -11.57
C ILE A 27 10.52 -1.44 -10.96
N MET A 28 9.33 -1.00 -10.50
CA MET A 28 8.31 -1.86 -9.91
C MET A 28 7.20 -2.25 -10.90
N THR A 29 7.11 -1.61 -12.05
CA THR A 29 6.00 -1.77 -13.00
C THR A 29 5.91 -3.20 -13.54
N ASP A 30 7.03 -3.78 -13.94
CA ASP A 30 7.06 -5.14 -14.51
C ASP A 30 6.65 -6.19 -13.48
N ALA A 31 7.06 -6.01 -12.23
CA ALA A 31 6.64 -6.90 -11.14
C ALA A 31 5.12 -6.81 -10.91
N ILE A 32 4.55 -5.61 -10.90
CA ILE A 32 3.11 -5.40 -10.71
C ILE A 32 2.32 -5.96 -11.90
N ARG A 33 2.78 -5.74 -13.12
CA ARG A 33 2.19 -6.33 -14.33
C ARG A 33 2.23 -7.85 -14.30
N THR A 34 3.34 -8.43 -13.83
CA THR A 34 3.46 -9.88 -13.62
C THR A 34 2.43 -10.38 -12.61
N PHE A 35 2.16 -9.67 -11.53
CA PHE A 35 1.11 -10.03 -10.58
C PHE A 35 -0.28 -10.03 -11.23
N LYS A 36 -0.57 -9.07 -12.09
CA LYS A 36 -1.81 -9.06 -12.87
C LYS A 36 -1.93 -10.29 -13.77
N LEU A 37 -0.87 -10.66 -14.47
CA LEU A 37 -0.83 -11.87 -15.32
C LEU A 37 -0.98 -13.16 -14.51
N LEU A 38 -0.54 -13.18 -13.26
CA LEU A 38 -0.76 -14.28 -12.31
C LEU A 38 -2.17 -14.25 -11.67
N ALA A 39 -3.10 -13.51 -12.25
CA ALA A 39 -4.48 -13.36 -11.80
C ALA A 39 -4.63 -12.79 -10.38
N ALA A 40 -3.67 -12.00 -9.91
CA ALA A 40 -3.85 -11.22 -8.69
C ALA A 40 -5.05 -10.28 -8.85
N SER A 41 -5.90 -10.21 -7.84
CA SER A 41 -7.10 -9.36 -7.84
C SER A 41 -6.92 -8.09 -7.01
N TYR A 42 -5.95 -8.08 -6.11
CA TYR A 42 -5.55 -6.90 -5.35
C TYR A 42 -4.05 -6.90 -5.05
N CYS A 43 -3.52 -5.71 -4.82
CA CYS A 43 -2.15 -5.49 -4.43
C CYS A 43 -2.12 -4.91 -3.02
N SER A 44 -1.41 -5.58 -2.11
CA SER A 44 -1.07 -5.00 -0.81
C SER A 44 0.33 -4.40 -0.88
N ALA A 45 0.42 -3.11 -0.66
CA ALA A 45 1.69 -2.36 -0.64
C ALA A 45 2.08 -2.01 0.81
N PRO A 46 2.60 -2.97 1.58
CA PRO A 46 3.06 -2.72 2.93
C PRO A 46 4.36 -1.93 2.93
N MET A 47 4.45 -0.93 3.77
CA MET A 47 5.63 -0.11 3.96
C MET A 47 6.09 -0.13 5.41
N ARG A 48 7.30 -0.61 5.64
CA ARG A 48 7.87 -0.74 6.99
C ARG A 48 8.64 0.50 7.47
N GLN A 49 8.83 1.50 6.63
CA GLN A 49 9.67 2.65 6.91
C GLN A 49 9.02 3.92 6.37
N ALA A 50 8.10 4.47 7.14
CA ALA A 50 7.54 5.79 6.88
C ALA A 50 7.85 6.71 8.04
N ARG A 51 8.02 7.98 7.73
CA ARG A 51 8.19 9.05 8.72
C ARG A 51 6.87 9.78 8.89
N CYS A 52 6.50 10.06 10.12
CA CYS A 52 5.29 10.82 10.40
C CYS A 52 5.56 12.31 10.23
N VAL A 53 4.77 12.94 9.40
CA VAL A 53 4.75 14.39 9.16
C VAL A 53 3.84 15.10 10.18
N ARG A 54 2.91 14.36 10.82
CA ARG A 54 2.04 14.80 11.91
C ARG A 54 2.24 13.92 13.14
N LYS A 55 1.62 14.25 14.27
CA LYS A 55 1.85 13.58 15.57
C LYS A 55 1.22 12.18 15.64
N VAL A 56 1.85 11.20 14.98
CA VAL A 56 1.60 9.78 15.18
C VAL A 56 2.90 9.13 15.62
N GLY A 57 2.92 8.47 16.77
CA GLY A 57 4.15 7.95 17.38
C GLY A 57 4.80 6.81 16.60
N ALA A 58 6.10 6.61 16.80
CA ALA A 58 6.82 5.46 16.28
C ALA A 58 6.17 4.14 16.75
N GLY A 59 6.15 3.13 15.90
CA GLY A 59 5.46 1.87 16.13
C GLY A 59 3.98 1.85 15.76
N SER A 60 3.39 3.00 15.38
CA SER A 60 2.01 3.06 14.90
C SER A 60 1.89 2.56 13.46
N LEU A 61 0.68 2.10 13.10
CA LEU A 61 0.31 1.79 11.73
C LEU A 61 -0.63 2.85 11.17
N VAL A 62 -0.44 3.20 9.90
CA VAL A 62 -1.28 4.15 9.15
C VAL A 62 -1.78 3.48 7.88
N ALA A 63 -3.09 3.35 7.72
CA ALA A 63 -3.71 2.96 6.47
C ALA A 63 -3.69 4.14 5.50
N LEU A 64 -3.16 3.95 4.30
CA LEU A 64 -3.09 5.02 3.32
C LEU A 64 -4.44 5.16 2.64
N LYS A 65 -4.97 6.39 2.65
CA LYS A 65 -6.25 6.73 1.99
C LYS A 65 -6.05 7.48 0.68
N ASP A 66 -4.90 8.16 0.53
CA ASP A 66 -4.54 8.93 -0.65
C ASP A 66 -3.03 9.19 -0.67
N HIS A 67 -2.52 9.79 -1.75
CA HIS A 67 -1.13 10.20 -1.83
C HIS A 67 -0.92 11.53 -2.55
N ILE A 68 0.20 12.17 -2.25
CA ILE A 68 0.75 13.33 -2.97
C ILE A 68 2.04 12.87 -3.62
N ASN A 69 2.10 12.91 -4.95
CA ASN A 69 3.28 12.49 -5.70
C ASN A 69 4.24 13.66 -5.88
N THR A 70 5.36 13.67 -5.14
CA THR A 70 6.46 14.65 -5.30
C THR A 70 7.68 14.04 -5.99
N MET A 71 7.53 12.84 -6.58
CA MET A 71 8.56 12.21 -7.41
C MET A 71 8.76 12.99 -8.72
N PRO A 72 9.93 12.88 -9.37
CA PRO A 72 10.21 13.61 -10.61
C PRO A 72 9.40 13.12 -11.84
N GLY A 73 8.43 12.24 -11.63
CA GLY A 73 7.58 11.71 -12.69
C GLY A 73 6.61 10.64 -12.21
N THR A 74 6.13 9.85 -13.15
CA THR A 74 5.24 8.71 -12.93
C THR A 74 5.76 7.49 -13.71
N PRO A 75 5.51 6.26 -13.25
CA PRO A 75 5.93 5.05 -13.96
C PRO A 75 5.24 4.87 -15.32
N MET A 76 4.23 5.67 -15.62
CA MET A 76 3.45 5.59 -16.88
C MET A 76 3.95 6.54 -17.97
N VAL A 77 5.08 7.23 -17.78
CA VAL A 77 5.72 8.04 -18.82
C VAL A 77 6.31 7.12 -19.89
N GLY A 78 6.07 7.45 -21.16
CA GLY A 78 6.54 6.67 -22.30
C GLY A 78 5.38 6.02 -23.09
N LEU A 79 5.66 4.97 -23.83
CA LEU A 79 4.66 4.23 -24.61
C LEU A 79 3.73 3.46 -23.68
N ASN A 80 2.42 3.52 -23.96
CA ASN A 80 1.45 2.71 -23.26
C ASN A 80 1.46 1.26 -23.77
N ASP A 81 1.18 0.33 -22.88
CA ASP A 81 0.90 -1.06 -23.22
C ASP A 81 -0.58 -1.34 -22.89
N ASP A 82 -1.44 -1.23 -23.92
CA ASP A 82 -2.89 -1.34 -23.81
C ASP A 82 -3.37 -2.70 -23.28
N ARG A 83 -2.48 -3.72 -23.29
CA ARG A 83 -2.78 -5.03 -22.69
C ARG A 83 -2.99 -4.95 -21.17
N PHE A 84 -2.42 -3.94 -20.52
CA PHE A 84 -2.51 -3.76 -19.07
C PHE A 84 -3.52 -2.70 -18.65
N GLY A 85 -3.75 -1.67 -19.47
CA GLY A 85 -4.70 -0.62 -19.15
C GLY A 85 -4.66 0.55 -20.11
N GLU A 86 -5.62 1.44 -19.97
CA GLU A 86 -5.75 2.64 -20.80
C GLU A 86 -4.62 3.64 -20.53
N ARG A 87 -4.25 4.41 -21.56
CA ARG A 87 -3.24 5.49 -21.46
C ARG A 87 -3.59 6.50 -20.36
N PHE A 88 -4.86 6.87 -20.26
CA PHE A 88 -5.36 7.83 -19.28
C PHE A 88 -6.37 7.14 -18.38
N PHE A 89 -6.03 6.95 -17.14
CA PHE A 89 -6.81 6.23 -16.15
C PHE A 89 -6.97 7.03 -14.86
N SER A 90 -8.04 6.77 -14.13
CA SER A 90 -8.36 7.47 -12.90
C SER A 90 -7.62 6.88 -11.70
N LEU A 91 -7.10 7.75 -10.83
CA LEU A 91 -6.62 7.42 -9.50
C LEU A 91 -7.66 7.70 -8.41
N ALA A 92 -8.90 8.05 -8.77
CA ALA A 92 -10.00 8.07 -7.81
C ALA A 92 -10.12 6.68 -7.16
N ASN A 93 -10.23 6.62 -5.84
CA ASN A 93 -10.19 5.37 -5.09
C ASN A 93 -8.88 4.56 -5.33
N ALA A 94 -7.74 5.25 -5.49
CA ALA A 94 -6.45 4.60 -5.70
C ALA A 94 -6.10 3.62 -4.58
N TYR A 95 -6.51 3.94 -3.37
CA TYR A 95 -6.50 3.06 -2.19
C TYR A 95 -7.93 2.63 -1.92
N ASP A 96 -8.27 1.41 -2.27
CA ASP A 96 -9.64 0.91 -2.32
C ASP A 96 -10.38 1.08 -0.98
N ALA A 97 -11.53 1.76 -1.00
CA ALA A 97 -12.29 2.10 0.19
C ALA A 97 -12.85 0.87 0.92
N GLU A 98 -13.24 -0.18 0.18
CA GLU A 98 -13.73 -1.43 0.78
C GLU A 98 -12.61 -2.15 1.54
N TYR A 99 -11.40 -2.19 0.96
CA TYR A 99 -10.24 -2.80 1.62
C TYR A 99 -9.73 -1.95 2.80
N ARG A 100 -9.84 -0.61 2.73
CA ARG A 100 -9.52 0.25 3.88
C ARG A 100 -10.50 0.02 5.03
N ALA A 101 -11.80 -0.07 4.75
CA ALA A 101 -12.79 -0.42 5.76
C ALA A 101 -12.52 -1.80 6.38
N LEU A 102 -12.04 -2.76 5.57
CA LEU A 102 -11.65 -4.07 6.05
C LEU A 102 -10.41 -4.02 6.97
N LEU A 103 -9.40 -3.19 6.64
CA LEU A 103 -8.26 -2.95 7.52
C LEU A 103 -8.69 -2.38 8.87
N GLN A 104 -9.60 -1.40 8.89
CA GLN A 104 -10.14 -0.81 10.12
C GLN A 104 -10.87 -1.85 10.99
N LYS A 105 -11.66 -2.71 10.35
CA LYS A 105 -12.35 -3.81 11.03
C LYS A 105 -11.35 -4.77 11.68
N VAL A 106 -10.35 -5.24 10.92
CA VAL A 106 -9.31 -6.15 11.43
C VAL A 106 -8.53 -5.52 12.58
N ALA A 107 -8.09 -4.27 12.46
CA ALA A 107 -7.39 -3.57 13.52
C ALA A 107 -8.20 -3.46 14.81
N LYS A 108 -9.51 -3.19 14.69
CA LYS A 108 -10.44 -3.16 15.83
C LYS A 108 -10.59 -4.53 16.47
N GLU A 109 -10.72 -5.60 15.69
CA GLU A 109 -10.82 -6.99 16.19
C GLU A 109 -9.54 -7.42 16.90
N GLU A 110 -8.38 -7.01 16.41
CA GLU A 110 -7.05 -7.28 16.99
C GLU A 110 -6.67 -6.32 18.14
N GLY A 111 -7.49 -5.31 18.45
CA GLY A 111 -7.34 -4.44 19.60
C GLY A 111 -6.28 -3.36 19.50
N PHE A 112 -5.89 -2.92 18.31
CA PHE A 112 -4.93 -1.82 18.13
C PHE A 112 -5.47 -0.68 17.26
N PRO A 113 -5.01 0.58 17.49
CA PRO A 113 -5.44 1.72 16.71
C PRO A 113 -4.84 1.69 15.31
N LEU A 114 -5.65 1.97 14.28
CA LEU A 114 -5.22 2.16 12.91
C LEU A 114 -5.76 3.51 12.42
N THR A 115 -4.87 4.48 12.22
CA THR A 115 -5.23 5.78 11.66
C THR A 115 -5.22 5.74 10.14
N GLU A 116 -5.95 6.66 9.49
CA GLU A 116 -5.83 6.88 8.05
C GLU A 116 -5.00 8.13 7.77
N GLY A 117 -4.23 8.11 6.66
CA GLY A 117 -3.38 9.24 6.30
C GLY A 117 -3.09 9.35 4.82
N VAL A 118 -2.66 10.56 4.43
CA VAL A 118 -2.17 10.90 3.09
C VAL A 118 -0.67 10.71 3.05
N PHE A 119 -0.21 9.91 2.07
CA PHE A 119 1.21 9.61 1.88
C PHE A 119 1.85 10.61 0.93
N VAL A 120 2.99 11.19 1.31
CA VAL A 120 3.83 12.00 0.42
C VAL A 120 4.98 11.14 -0.08
N SER A 121 5.12 10.98 -1.38
CA SER A 121 6.29 10.29 -1.95
C SER A 121 7.49 11.23 -2.00
N TYR A 122 8.66 10.76 -1.62
CA TYR A 122 9.91 11.53 -1.66
C TYR A 122 10.98 10.71 -2.41
N PRO A 123 11.77 11.33 -3.32
CA PRO A 123 12.69 10.56 -4.15
C PRO A 123 13.81 9.88 -3.37
N GLY A 124 14.33 10.48 -2.32
CA GLY A 124 15.51 10.00 -1.60
C GLY A 124 16.80 10.11 -2.43
N PRO A 125 17.93 9.48 -2.02
CA PRO A 125 18.13 8.66 -0.82
C PRO A 125 18.33 9.46 0.48
N ASN A 126 18.53 10.79 0.39
CA ASN A 126 18.61 11.64 1.58
C ASN A 126 17.25 11.73 2.27
N PHE A 127 17.25 11.98 3.55
CA PHE A 127 16.05 12.38 4.29
C PHE A 127 15.64 13.80 3.93
N GLU A 128 14.37 14.11 4.20
CA GLU A 128 13.80 15.43 3.98
C GLU A 128 14.41 16.46 4.94
N THR A 129 14.47 17.71 4.52
CA THR A 129 14.81 18.83 5.42
C THR A 129 13.59 19.23 6.25
N ALA A 130 13.80 19.93 7.36
CA ALA A 130 12.71 20.46 8.18
C ALA A 130 11.80 21.43 7.40
N ALA A 131 12.30 22.14 6.37
CA ALA A 131 11.51 22.99 5.51
C ALA A 131 10.61 22.20 4.55
N GLU A 132 11.12 21.11 3.98
CA GLU A 132 10.34 20.18 3.17
C GLU A 132 9.24 19.50 3.99
N ILE A 133 9.51 19.12 5.24
CA ILE A 133 8.50 18.58 6.14
C ILE A 133 7.39 19.59 6.43
N ARG A 134 7.72 20.88 6.68
CA ARG A 134 6.70 21.92 6.82
C ARG A 134 5.87 22.10 5.55
N MET A 135 6.50 22.07 4.37
CA MET A 135 5.81 22.09 3.08
C MET A 135 4.83 20.91 2.98
N MET A 136 5.27 19.68 3.28
CA MET A 136 4.43 18.48 3.25
C MET A 136 3.23 18.59 4.20
N GLN A 137 3.41 19.19 5.38
CA GLN A 137 2.30 19.46 6.31
C GLN A 137 1.28 20.44 5.72
N ILE A 138 1.75 21.50 5.08
CA ILE A 138 0.90 22.55 4.46
C ILE A 138 0.06 21.96 3.33
N ILE A 139 0.66 21.13 2.47
CA ILE A 139 -0.05 20.51 1.35
C ILE A 139 -0.93 19.31 1.77
N GLY A 140 -1.00 18.98 3.05
CA GLY A 140 -1.92 17.97 3.57
C GLY A 140 -1.35 16.57 3.74
N GLY A 141 -0.02 16.39 3.69
CA GLY A 141 0.64 15.11 3.97
C GLY A 141 0.60 14.72 5.43
N ASP A 142 0.44 13.44 5.69
CA ASP A 142 0.45 12.85 7.05
C ASP A 142 1.67 11.96 7.27
N VAL A 143 2.12 11.27 6.23
CA VAL A 143 3.30 10.37 6.24
C VAL A 143 4.14 10.58 4.99
N VAL A 144 5.44 10.41 5.11
CA VAL A 144 6.39 10.54 3.99
C VAL A 144 7.25 9.29 3.84
N GLY A 145 7.58 8.95 2.60
CA GLY A 145 8.50 7.85 2.31
C GLY A 145 8.90 7.78 0.84
N MET A 146 9.81 6.87 0.52
CA MET A 146 10.52 6.78 -0.77
C MET A 146 10.00 5.66 -1.68
N SER A 147 8.78 5.16 -1.47
CA SER A 147 8.18 4.04 -2.22
C SER A 147 6.66 4.16 -2.26
N VAL A 148 5.95 3.08 -2.59
CA VAL A 148 4.48 2.95 -2.60
C VAL A 148 3.82 3.61 -3.81
N VAL A 149 4.06 4.90 -4.06
CA VAL A 149 3.32 5.65 -5.10
C VAL A 149 3.55 5.07 -6.51
N PRO A 150 4.78 4.74 -6.95
CA PRO A 150 4.98 4.08 -8.23
C PRO A 150 4.26 2.73 -8.33
N GLU A 151 4.25 1.95 -7.26
CA GLU A 151 3.55 0.66 -7.20
C GLU A 151 2.03 0.85 -7.30
N VAL A 152 1.47 1.81 -6.56
CA VAL A 152 0.04 2.13 -6.60
C VAL A 152 -0.39 2.57 -8.00
N ILE A 153 0.35 3.48 -8.64
CA ILE A 153 0.05 3.94 -10.00
C ILE A 153 0.08 2.76 -10.98
N SER A 154 1.13 1.93 -10.93
CA SER A 154 1.26 0.76 -11.79
C SER A 154 0.15 -0.27 -11.56
N ALA A 155 -0.24 -0.50 -10.30
CA ALA A 155 -1.32 -1.41 -9.95
C ALA A 155 -2.68 -0.89 -10.43
N ARG A 156 -2.96 0.40 -10.27
CA ARG A 156 -4.19 1.02 -10.76
C ARG A 156 -4.27 1.03 -12.28
N HIS A 157 -3.16 1.25 -12.97
CA HIS A 157 -3.10 1.10 -14.43
C HIS A 157 -3.51 -0.32 -14.89
N CYS A 158 -3.17 -1.34 -14.10
CA CYS A 158 -3.56 -2.73 -14.37
C CYS A 158 -4.94 -3.11 -13.79
N ASP A 159 -5.73 -2.16 -13.34
CA ASP A 159 -7.02 -2.40 -12.67
C ASP A 159 -6.93 -3.36 -11.47
N LEU A 160 -5.85 -3.29 -10.71
CA LEU A 160 -5.74 -3.97 -9.43
C LEU A 160 -6.32 -3.08 -8.33
N LYS A 161 -7.12 -3.64 -7.45
CA LYS A 161 -7.50 -2.98 -6.20
C LYS A 161 -6.27 -2.87 -5.30
N VAL A 162 -6.05 -1.71 -4.69
CA VAL A 162 -4.85 -1.47 -3.87
C VAL A 162 -5.24 -1.18 -2.44
N VAL A 163 -4.51 -1.75 -1.51
CA VAL A 163 -4.49 -1.39 -0.11
C VAL A 163 -3.05 -1.17 0.34
N ALA A 164 -2.79 -0.13 1.10
CA ALA A 164 -1.44 0.14 1.59
C ALA A 164 -1.46 0.55 3.06
N VAL A 165 -0.45 0.08 3.78
CA VAL A 165 -0.26 0.36 5.21
C VAL A 165 1.19 0.77 5.43
N SER A 166 1.40 1.87 6.13
CA SER A 166 2.72 2.36 6.55
C SER A 166 2.94 2.10 8.02
N ALA A 167 4.06 1.47 8.36
CA ALA A 167 4.55 1.41 9.74
C ALA A 167 5.42 2.65 10.01
N ILE A 168 5.06 3.41 11.01
CA ILE A 168 5.77 4.62 11.41
C ILE A 168 7.01 4.24 12.21
N THR A 169 8.16 4.60 11.70
CA THR A 169 9.43 4.27 12.35
C THR A 169 9.98 5.43 13.19
N ASN A 170 9.69 6.65 12.79
CA ASN A 170 10.18 7.85 13.47
C ASN A 170 9.37 9.09 13.08
N MET A 171 9.52 10.15 13.82
CA MET A 171 9.09 11.49 13.41
C MET A 171 10.01 11.98 12.30
N ALA A 172 9.46 12.80 11.39
CA ALA A 172 10.26 13.41 10.32
C ALA A 172 11.20 14.50 10.87
N GLU A 173 12.16 14.94 10.05
CA GLU A 173 13.14 15.97 10.44
C GLU A 173 12.47 17.26 10.92
N GLY A 174 13.03 17.84 11.97
CA GLY A 174 12.52 19.07 12.59
C GLY A 174 11.27 18.90 13.44
N LEU A 175 10.77 17.69 13.63
CA LEU A 175 9.65 17.38 14.53
C LEU A 175 10.09 16.73 15.84
N SER A 176 11.36 16.37 15.96
CA SER A 176 12.00 15.90 17.20
C SER A 176 13.47 16.34 17.22
N ASP A 177 14.05 16.41 18.41
CA ASP A 177 15.48 16.73 18.59
C ASP A 177 16.41 15.54 18.33
N VAL A 178 15.84 14.38 17.98
CA VAL A 178 16.59 13.16 17.74
C VAL A 178 17.01 13.09 16.27
N LYS A 179 18.31 13.05 16.01
CA LYS A 179 18.86 12.88 14.67
C LYS A 179 18.43 11.54 14.08
N LEU A 180 17.86 11.57 12.89
CA LEU A 180 17.43 10.37 12.19
C LEU A 180 18.61 9.47 11.82
N SER A 181 18.43 8.16 12.03
CA SER A 181 19.38 7.14 11.57
C SER A 181 18.66 5.90 11.06
N HIS A 182 19.29 5.20 10.13
CA HIS A 182 18.74 3.95 9.60
C HIS A 182 18.59 2.87 10.69
N ALA A 183 19.50 2.81 11.65
CA ALA A 183 19.44 1.86 12.75
C ALA A 183 18.22 2.08 13.67
N GLN A 184 17.89 3.34 13.99
CA GLN A 184 16.68 3.68 14.75
C GLN A 184 15.41 3.32 13.97
N THR A 185 15.41 3.54 12.67
CA THR A 185 14.30 3.17 11.79
C THR A 185 14.02 1.66 11.84
N LEU A 186 15.06 0.83 11.83
CA LEU A 186 14.91 -0.63 11.92
C LEU A 186 14.37 -1.07 13.30
N ALA A 187 14.90 -0.50 14.40
CA ALA A 187 14.45 -0.81 15.75
C ALA A 187 12.97 -0.43 15.95
N ALA A 188 12.55 0.73 15.46
CA ALA A 188 11.16 1.19 15.58
C ALA A 188 10.19 0.35 14.71
N ALA A 189 10.64 -0.16 13.56
CA ALA A 189 9.83 -1.05 12.72
C ALA A 189 9.46 -2.36 13.43
N GLU A 190 10.28 -2.82 14.35
CA GLU A 190 10.02 -4.05 15.14
C GLU A 190 8.83 -3.87 16.11
N LEU A 191 8.60 -2.63 16.63
CA LEU A 191 7.48 -2.33 17.54
C LEU A 191 6.11 -2.57 16.91
N SER A 192 5.96 -2.33 15.60
CA SER A 192 4.70 -2.52 14.88
C SER A 192 4.56 -3.87 14.21
N LYS A 193 5.59 -4.71 14.27
CA LYS A 193 5.70 -5.96 13.49
C LYS A 193 4.52 -6.90 13.70
N GLN A 194 4.16 -7.16 14.95
CA GLN A 194 3.08 -8.11 15.25
C GLN A 194 1.73 -7.59 14.76
N ASN A 195 1.40 -6.34 15.06
CA ASN A 195 0.17 -5.70 14.58
C ASN A 195 0.12 -5.66 13.06
N PHE A 196 1.26 -5.43 12.41
CA PHE A 196 1.36 -5.45 10.96
C PHE A 196 1.11 -6.85 10.38
N ILE A 197 1.68 -7.91 10.98
CA ILE A 197 1.43 -9.31 10.58
C ILE A 197 -0.05 -9.65 10.76
N ASN A 198 -0.63 -9.35 11.92
CA ASN A 198 -2.04 -9.59 12.21
C ASN A 198 -2.95 -8.91 11.18
N LEU A 199 -2.64 -7.66 10.83
CA LEU A 199 -3.41 -6.89 9.85
C LEU A 199 -3.38 -7.53 8.45
N ILE A 200 -2.20 -7.94 7.96
CA ILE A 200 -2.06 -8.57 6.64
C ILE A 200 -2.70 -9.97 6.61
N CYS A 201 -2.53 -10.75 7.67
CA CYS A 201 -3.18 -12.05 7.80
C CYS A 201 -4.71 -11.91 7.88
N GLY A 202 -5.21 -10.98 8.68
CA GLY A 202 -6.64 -10.75 8.87
C GLY A 202 -7.33 -10.28 7.59
N ILE A 203 -6.75 -9.34 6.84
CA ILE A 203 -7.32 -8.90 5.56
C ILE A 203 -7.33 -10.05 4.52
N SER A 204 -6.30 -10.88 4.51
CA SER A 204 -6.23 -12.03 3.60
C SER A 204 -7.33 -13.05 3.92
N ALA A 205 -7.50 -13.43 5.17
CA ALA A 205 -8.54 -14.37 5.63
C ALA A 205 -9.96 -13.84 5.32
N GLN A 206 -10.25 -12.58 5.64
CA GLN A 206 -11.57 -11.99 5.39
C GLN A 206 -11.87 -11.80 3.89
N ASN A 207 -10.85 -11.56 3.07
CA ASN A 207 -11.03 -11.49 1.61
C ASN A 207 -11.35 -12.87 1.01
N CYS A 208 -10.77 -13.95 1.57
CA CYS A 208 -11.11 -15.33 1.20
C CYS A 208 -12.59 -15.63 1.50
N LEU A 209 -13.04 -15.33 2.70
CA LEU A 209 -14.44 -15.52 3.10
C LEU A 209 -15.42 -14.78 2.20
N ARG A 210 -15.13 -13.52 1.82
CA ARG A 210 -15.96 -12.74 0.89
C ARG A 210 -16.04 -13.37 -0.50
N LYS A 211 -14.95 -13.90 -1.04
CA LYS A 211 -14.95 -14.60 -2.34
C LYS A 211 -15.76 -15.88 -2.29
N THR A 212 -15.63 -16.66 -1.23
CA THR A 212 -16.39 -17.90 -1.02
C THR A 212 -17.89 -17.63 -0.94
N ILE A 213 -18.31 -16.63 -0.18
CA ILE A 213 -19.74 -16.23 -0.07
C ILE A 213 -20.28 -15.76 -1.42
N ARG A 214 -19.55 -14.90 -2.15
CA ARG A 214 -19.99 -14.43 -3.47
C ARG A 214 -20.13 -15.56 -4.48
N ASN A 215 -19.20 -16.52 -4.47
CA ASN A 215 -19.27 -17.68 -5.37
C ASN A 215 -20.39 -18.65 -4.99
N GLY A 216 -20.66 -18.83 -3.69
CA GLY A 216 -21.79 -19.62 -3.18
C GLY A 216 -23.15 -19.03 -3.61
N LEU A 217 -23.34 -17.71 -3.41
CA LEU A 217 -24.55 -17.01 -3.83
C LEU A 217 -24.75 -17.00 -5.36
N ALA A 218 -23.63 -16.90 -6.13
CA ALA A 218 -23.71 -16.99 -7.59
C ALA A 218 -24.05 -18.41 -8.06
N GLY A 219 -23.60 -19.44 -7.36
CA GLY A 219 -23.95 -20.85 -7.61
C GLY A 219 -25.43 -21.12 -7.37
N GLU A 220 -25.98 -20.63 -6.27
CA GLU A 220 -27.41 -20.78 -5.93
C GLU A 220 -28.32 -20.02 -6.90
N ALA A 221 -27.93 -18.80 -7.35
CA ALA A 221 -28.67 -18.06 -8.35
C ALA A 221 -28.74 -18.77 -9.71
N ASN A 222 -27.64 -19.41 -10.14
CA ASN A 222 -27.59 -20.20 -11.37
C ASN A 222 -28.44 -21.48 -11.28
N ASP A 223 -28.46 -22.12 -10.12
CA ASP A 223 -29.27 -23.35 -9.93
C ASP A 223 -30.76 -23.04 -9.82
N ALA A 224 -31.13 -21.89 -9.24
CA ALA A 224 -32.52 -21.41 -9.21
C ALA A 224 -33.06 -21.04 -10.61
N THR A 225 -32.18 -20.57 -11.50
CA THR A 225 -32.55 -20.25 -12.90
C THR A 225 -32.68 -21.53 -13.76
N ARG A 226 -31.86 -22.55 -13.51
CA ARG A 226 -31.96 -23.85 -14.18
C ARG A 226 -33.22 -24.67 -13.80
N LYS A 227 -33.77 -24.47 -12.62
CA LYS A 227 -35.01 -25.15 -12.17
C LYS A 227 -36.28 -24.47 -12.64
N ARG A 228 -36.22 -23.36 -13.37
CA ARG A 228 -37.36 -22.62 -13.92
C ARG A 228 -37.46 -22.71 -15.46
N LEU A 229 -36.61 -23.47 -16.10
CA LEU A 229 -36.69 -23.85 -17.53
C LEU A 229 -36.95 -25.36 -17.63
#